data_9786c1a92d3d94ba45d3485189c4f29d
#
_entry.id   9786c1a92d3d94ba45d3485189c4f29d
#
_cell.length_a   1.000
_cell.length_b   1.000
_cell.length_c   1.000
_cell.angle_alpha   90.00
_cell.angle_beta   90.00
_cell.angle_gamma   90.00
#
_symmetry.space_group_name_H-M   'P 1'
#
loop_
_entity.id
_entity.type
_entity.pdbx_description
1 polymer ?
#
loop_
_entity_poly.entity_id
_entity_poly.type
_entity_poly.pdbx_seq_one_letter_code
_entity_poly.pdbx_strand_id
1 'polypeptide(L)'
;MVGAAGFGVYELVGDVGGGGDGVEAAAAEKPAGPPTRAEAAKAAKAFFAAWSRRDTAEAAQLTDNAVAARTALTDYFEAAHVSHVRVTAEEPVGRTVGYAVEATVAVGEHRGTWKYEGELEVVRGETTGRPLVDWAPEVLHPDLQAGDTLQAGEAEVPPIRLVDRAGQELKRSEHPSLGPLLDKLRDRYGKQAGGEPGVELWIDPESSAPRQTLLTLAEGKPGTVRTTLSAAAQRAAEQAVAGRAEASVVALRPSTGEILAVADHRADGFDASFLGQLAPGSTMKIVSASLLIDKGLTAAEGAAPCPPSATWQSQTFNNLPGLAPNEHATLADSFARSCNTAFVKFADELKVDDLTRQAQEVFGLARDDWRIGVPSFDGRVPASGGPDTAAALIGQGQVQLNPLTLASVTATARTGAFRQPVLVPRELIDGELAQARGLSQNTAAQLRAMMHRTATSGSAAGALAGLGGDIGAKTGSAEVDGQATANSWFTAYRGDLAVAAVAEQGGRGGESAGPIVAAVLRSGA
;
A
#
# COMPACT_ATOMS: atom_id res chain seq x y z
N MET A 1 46.03 -0.30 24.61
CA MET A 1 47.12 0.06 25.55
C MET A 1 46.72 -0.41 26.91
N VAL A 2 47.52 -1.30 27.42
CA VAL A 2 47.39 -1.95 28.75
C VAL A 2 47.71 -0.95 29.84
N GLY A 3 46.96 -0.94 30.93
CA GLY A 3 47.27 -0.22 32.14
C GLY A 3 46.75 -0.95 33.35
N ALA A 4 47.57 -1.80 33.86
CA ALA A 4 47.40 -2.45 35.17
C ALA A 4 47.99 -1.54 36.28
N ALA A 5 47.25 -1.46 37.40
CA ALA A 5 47.80 -1.04 38.69
C ALA A 5 46.80 -1.48 39.76
N GLY A 6 47.06 -2.18 40.78
CA GLY A 6 48.27 -2.34 41.58
C GLY A 6 47.78 -2.55 42.99
N PHE A 7 47.97 -3.75 43.54
CA PHE A 7 47.66 -4.12 44.93
C PHE A 7 48.51 -3.31 45.90
N GLY A 8 47.88 -2.78 46.95
CA GLY A 8 48.56 -2.25 48.11
C GLY A 8 48.14 -2.98 49.38
N VAL A 9 48.97 -3.92 49.81
CA VAL A 9 48.91 -4.54 51.14
C VAL A 9 49.55 -3.58 52.13
N TYR A 10 48.86 -3.28 53.23
CA TYR A 10 49.47 -2.69 54.40
C TYR A 10 49.33 -3.66 55.59
N GLU A 11 50.42 -4.30 55.90
CA GLU A 11 50.65 -4.90 57.24
C GLU A 11 51.01 -3.81 58.21
N LEU A 12 50.35 -3.79 59.36
CA LEU A 12 50.85 -3.10 60.55
C LEU A 12 50.83 -4.08 61.72
N VAL A 13 52.02 -4.51 62.05
CA VAL A 13 52.32 -5.22 63.30
C VAL A 13 52.46 -4.20 64.40
N GLY A 14 51.81 -4.44 65.54
CA GLY A 14 51.99 -3.66 66.78
C GLY A 14 51.50 -4.48 67.95
N ASP A 15 52.42 -5.17 68.55
CA ASP A 15 52.33 -5.89 69.82
C ASP A 15 52.28 -4.96 71.00
N VAL A 16 51.35 -5.14 71.98
CA VAL A 16 51.60 -5.00 73.42
C VAL A 16 50.41 -5.62 74.20
N GLY A 17 50.74 -6.51 75.13
CA GLY A 17 49.82 -7.31 75.91
C GLY A 17 49.08 -6.59 77.04
N GLY A 18 48.09 -7.28 77.58
CA GLY A 18 47.35 -6.92 78.78
C GLY A 18 46.06 -7.78 78.94
N GLY A 19 46.05 -8.72 79.84
CA GLY A 19 44.98 -9.67 80.11
C GLY A 19 43.66 -9.05 80.55
N GLY A 20 42.58 -9.69 80.16
CA GLY A 20 41.24 -9.41 80.61
C GLY A 20 40.29 -10.48 80.04
N ASP A 21 39.61 -11.22 80.89
CA ASP A 21 38.64 -12.26 80.57
C ASP A 21 37.61 -11.79 79.58
N GLY A 22 37.75 -12.16 78.33
CA GLY A 22 36.78 -11.95 77.28
C GLY A 22 36.02 -13.22 76.99
N VAL A 23 34.72 -13.18 77.22
CA VAL A 23 33.79 -14.18 76.74
C VAL A 23 33.92 -14.25 75.23
N GLU A 24 34.48 -15.31 74.71
CA GLU A 24 34.48 -15.62 73.29
C GLU A 24 33.01 -15.71 72.82
N ALA A 25 32.52 -14.67 72.16
CA ALA A 25 31.33 -14.81 71.36
C ALA A 25 31.70 -15.74 70.19
N ALA A 26 31.27 -17.00 70.29
CA ALA A 26 31.41 -17.97 69.23
C ALA A 26 30.84 -17.32 67.95
N ALA A 27 31.72 -17.05 67.00
CA ALA A 27 31.30 -16.66 65.66
C ALA A 27 30.42 -17.82 65.17
N ALA A 28 29.12 -17.56 65.00
CA ALA A 28 28.18 -18.54 64.49
C ALA A 28 28.72 -19.01 63.13
N GLU A 29 29.06 -20.30 63.04
CA GLU A 29 29.51 -20.93 61.80
C GLU A 29 28.48 -20.63 60.72
N LYS A 30 28.94 -20.07 59.59
CA LYS A 30 28.06 -19.87 58.44
C LYS A 30 27.46 -21.22 58.03
N PRO A 31 26.14 -21.36 57.87
CA PRO A 31 25.53 -22.59 57.41
C PRO A 31 26.19 -23.05 56.12
N ALA A 32 26.77 -24.23 56.10
CA ALA A 32 27.39 -24.82 54.91
C ALA A 32 26.35 -25.53 54.05
N GLY A 33 26.47 -25.38 52.74
CA GLY A 33 25.61 -26.08 51.77
C GLY A 33 24.42 -25.22 51.25
N PRO A 34 23.65 -25.76 50.28
CA PRO A 34 22.52 -25.06 49.70
C PRO A 34 21.39 -24.81 50.73
N PRO A 35 20.52 -23.82 50.50
CA PRO A 35 19.36 -23.61 51.36
C PRO A 35 18.47 -24.84 51.44
N THR A 36 17.96 -25.11 52.62
CA THR A 36 16.94 -26.14 52.81
C THR A 36 15.58 -25.70 52.28
N ARG A 37 14.67 -26.64 52.02
CA ARG A 37 13.29 -26.34 51.58
C ARG A 37 12.59 -25.33 52.52
N ALA A 38 12.75 -25.48 53.82
CA ALA A 38 12.15 -24.55 54.79
C ALA A 38 12.75 -23.15 54.74
N GLU A 39 14.06 -23.04 54.52
CA GLU A 39 14.74 -21.77 54.33
C GLU A 39 14.32 -21.10 53.01
N ALA A 40 14.19 -21.86 51.92
CA ALA A 40 13.70 -21.38 50.62
C ALA A 40 12.26 -20.84 50.76
N ALA A 41 11.35 -21.57 51.38
CA ALA A 41 9.99 -21.11 51.66
C ALA A 41 9.95 -19.79 52.43
N LYS A 42 10.79 -19.67 53.47
CA LYS A 42 10.85 -18.46 54.31
C LYS A 42 11.41 -17.25 53.55
N ALA A 43 12.49 -17.43 52.76
CA ALA A 43 13.10 -16.38 51.97
C ALA A 43 12.14 -15.87 50.86
N ALA A 44 11.56 -16.79 50.10
CA ALA A 44 10.57 -16.46 49.05
C ALA A 44 9.35 -15.74 49.63
N LYS A 45 8.80 -16.22 50.75
CA LYS A 45 7.67 -15.56 51.41
C LYS A 45 7.99 -14.12 51.85
N ALA A 46 9.21 -13.87 52.37
CA ALA A 46 9.63 -12.55 52.78
C ALA A 46 9.74 -11.62 51.54
N PHE A 47 10.36 -12.10 50.45
CA PHE A 47 10.47 -11.37 49.17
C PHE A 47 9.10 -11.05 48.60
N PHE A 48 8.20 -12.02 48.45
CA PHE A 48 6.84 -11.78 47.93
C PHE A 48 6.02 -10.84 48.80
N ALA A 49 6.20 -10.87 50.12
CA ALA A 49 5.55 -9.94 51.01
C ALA A 49 6.05 -8.49 50.81
N ALA A 50 7.35 -8.29 50.66
CA ALA A 50 7.93 -6.97 50.36
C ALA A 50 7.49 -6.47 48.96
N TRP A 51 7.56 -7.35 47.94
CA TRP A 51 7.09 -7.04 46.58
C TRP A 51 5.60 -6.63 46.58
N SER A 52 4.72 -7.44 47.25
CA SER A 52 3.28 -7.13 47.35
C SER A 52 2.98 -5.82 48.08
N ARG A 53 3.83 -5.38 49.01
CA ARG A 53 3.71 -4.08 49.68
C ARG A 53 4.34 -2.93 48.90
N ARG A 54 4.92 -3.20 47.73
CA ARG A 54 5.66 -2.23 46.92
C ARG A 54 6.91 -1.66 47.63
N ASP A 55 7.46 -2.39 48.58
CA ASP A 55 8.71 -2.03 49.23
C ASP A 55 9.88 -2.58 48.41
N THR A 56 10.20 -1.82 47.34
CA THR A 56 11.25 -2.20 46.38
C THR A 56 12.63 -2.27 47.04
N ALA A 57 12.84 -1.47 48.10
CA ALA A 57 14.10 -1.46 48.81
C ALA A 57 14.25 -2.71 49.68
N GLU A 58 13.22 -3.10 50.46
CA GLU A 58 13.22 -4.34 51.26
C GLU A 58 13.27 -5.56 50.35
N ALA A 59 12.44 -5.61 49.28
CA ALA A 59 12.45 -6.73 48.35
C ALA A 59 13.83 -6.93 47.71
N ALA A 60 14.48 -5.88 47.27
CA ALA A 60 15.83 -5.96 46.69
C ALA A 60 16.90 -6.48 47.68
N GLN A 61 16.81 -6.10 48.96
CA GLN A 61 17.73 -6.59 49.99
C GLN A 61 17.58 -8.08 50.30
N LEU A 62 16.52 -8.72 49.86
CA LEU A 62 16.25 -10.16 49.96
C LEU A 62 16.76 -10.94 48.75
N THR A 63 17.44 -10.31 47.82
CA THR A 63 18.06 -10.92 46.62
C THR A 63 19.59 -10.90 46.75
N ASP A 64 20.26 -11.74 45.99
CA ASP A 64 21.73 -11.77 45.89
C ASP A 64 22.30 -10.61 45.03
N ASN A 65 21.45 -9.93 44.19
CA ASN A 65 21.79 -8.75 43.42
C ASN A 65 20.81 -7.60 43.71
N ALA A 66 20.95 -6.98 44.87
CA ALA A 66 20.05 -5.93 45.35
C ALA A 66 19.99 -4.68 44.43
N VAL A 67 21.05 -4.38 43.68
CA VAL A 67 21.09 -3.21 42.78
C VAL A 67 20.20 -3.44 41.56
N ALA A 68 20.40 -4.56 40.86
CA ALA A 68 19.59 -4.92 39.70
C ALA A 68 18.13 -5.15 40.10
N ALA A 69 17.88 -5.88 41.18
CA ALA A 69 16.54 -6.15 41.70
C ALA A 69 15.77 -4.87 42.02
N ARG A 70 16.42 -3.87 42.64
CA ARG A 70 15.77 -2.61 42.99
C ARG A 70 15.35 -1.83 41.74
N THR A 71 16.20 -1.75 40.73
CA THR A 71 15.88 -1.09 39.48
C THR A 71 14.67 -1.74 38.82
N ALA A 72 14.72 -3.05 38.60
CA ALA A 72 13.65 -3.77 37.93
C ALA A 72 12.32 -3.76 38.71
N LEU A 73 12.36 -3.87 40.06
CA LEU A 73 11.17 -3.72 40.90
C LEU A 73 10.60 -2.30 40.85
N THR A 74 11.44 -1.27 40.72
CA THR A 74 10.98 0.11 40.56
C THR A 74 10.29 0.27 39.22
N ASP A 75 10.90 -0.19 38.13
CA ASP A 75 10.34 -0.15 36.77
C ASP A 75 9.02 -0.95 36.68
N TYR A 76 8.94 -2.09 37.37
CA TYR A 76 7.70 -2.87 37.48
C TYR A 76 6.51 -2.05 38.03
N PHE A 77 6.75 -1.16 38.99
CA PHE A 77 5.71 -0.30 39.55
C PHE A 77 5.53 1.03 38.81
N GLU A 78 6.61 1.62 38.34
CA GLU A 78 6.59 2.96 37.74
C GLU A 78 6.39 2.90 36.22
N ALA A 79 7.21 2.17 35.48
CA ALA A 79 7.16 2.12 34.03
C ALA A 79 6.07 1.16 33.52
N ALA A 80 5.84 0.03 34.21
CA ALA A 80 4.73 -0.88 33.88
C ALA A 80 3.39 -0.47 34.51
N HIS A 81 3.35 0.64 35.25
CA HIS A 81 2.13 1.18 35.88
C HIS A 81 1.37 0.19 36.76
N VAL A 82 2.07 -0.72 37.44
CA VAL A 82 1.46 -1.67 38.36
C VAL A 82 1.07 -0.94 39.65
N SER A 83 -0.23 -0.78 39.86
CA SER A 83 -0.78 -0.07 41.02
C SER A 83 -0.98 -0.99 42.24
N HIS A 84 -1.23 -2.26 42.02
CA HIS A 84 -1.43 -3.28 43.05
C HIS A 84 -0.91 -4.63 42.57
N VAL A 85 -0.28 -5.39 43.46
CA VAL A 85 0.19 -6.74 43.16
C VAL A 85 -0.04 -7.68 44.34
N ARG A 86 -0.47 -8.88 44.04
CA ARG A 86 -0.60 -10.01 44.99
C ARG A 86 0.22 -11.16 44.42
N VAL A 87 1.15 -11.66 45.24
CA VAL A 87 1.94 -12.85 44.90
C VAL A 87 1.57 -13.97 45.85
N THR A 88 1.23 -15.13 45.31
CA THR A 88 0.87 -16.33 46.06
C THR A 88 1.94 -17.39 45.81
N ALA A 89 2.68 -17.74 46.85
CA ALA A 89 3.71 -18.76 46.76
C ALA A 89 3.10 -20.17 46.70
N GLU A 90 3.75 -21.04 45.95
CA GLU A 90 3.49 -22.47 45.96
C GLU A 90 4.42 -23.20 46.96
N GLU A 91 4.21 -24.50 47.11
CA GLU A 91 5.09 -25.34 47.93
C GLU A 91 6.45 -25.54 47.26
N PRO A 92 7.58 -25.25 47.93
CA PRO A 92 8.88 -25.37 47.32
C PRO A 92 9.24 -26.80 46.89
N VAL A 93 9.90 -26.92 45.77
CA VAL A 93 10.55 -28.15 45.29
C VAL A 93 12.07 -27.98 45.41
N GLY A 94 12.66 -28.52 46.50
CA GLY A 94 14.06 -28.23 46.82
C GLY A 94 14.27 -26.75 47.20
N ARG A 95 14.98 -26.01 46.38
CA ARG A 95 15.26 -24.56 46.55
C ARG A 95 14.48 -23.68 45.57
N THR A 96 13.71 -24.28 44.67
CA THR A 96 12.86 -23.56 43.72
C THR A 96 11.45 -23.37 44.31
N VAL A 97 10.88 -22.18 44.17
CA VAL A 97 9.55 -21.81 44.64
C VAL A 97 8.74 -21.24 43.48
N GLY A 98 7.70 -21.97 43.06
CA GLY A 98 6.69 -21.47 42.13
C GLY A 98 5.81 -20.43 42.80
N TYR A 99 5.25 -19.53 42.00
CA TYR A 99 4.33 -18.53 42.48
C TYR A 99 3.36 -18.07 41.37
N ALA A 100 2.20 -17.61 41.80
CA ALA A 100 1.22 -16.96 40.94
C ALA A 100 1.12 -15.45 41.29
N VAL A 101 1.08 -14.62 40.27
CA VAL A 101 0.90 -13.17 40.39
C VAL A 101 -0.45 -12.73 39.86
N GLU A 102 -1.12 -11.88 40.64
CA GLU A 102 -2.27 -11.12 40.21
C GLU A 102 -1.98 -9.63 40.43
N ALA A 103 -1.79 -8.88 39.35
CA ALA A 103 -1.43 -7.47 39.37
C ALA A 103 -2.50 -6.61 38.72
N THR A 104 -2.68 -5.39 39.20
CA THR A 104 -3.53 -4.36 38.57
C THR A 104 -2.63 -3.37 37.85
N VAL A 105 -2.77 -3.29 36.55
CA VAL A 105 -2.10 -2.29 35.71
C VAL A 105 -3.08 -1.16 35.44
N ALA A 106 -2.63 0.11 35.58
CA ALA A 106 -3.49 1.29 35.42
C ALA A 106 -2.75 2.41 34.67
N VAL A 107 -3.22 2.75 33.47
CA VAL A 107 -2.69 3.83 32.62
C VAL A 107 -3.84 4.80 32.33
N GLY A 108 -3.77 6.00 32.89
CA GLY A 108 -4.86 6.99 32.79
C GLY A 108 -6.17 6.43 33.35
N GLU A 109 -7.21 6.38 32.52
CA GLU A 109 -8.52 5.82 32.87
C GLU A 109 -8.64 4.31 32.67
N HIS A 110 -7.66 3.70 31.97
CA HIS A 110 -7.67 2.29 31.61
C HIS A 110 -7.07 1.44 32.72
N ARG A 111 -7.76 0.36 33.07
CA ARG A 111 -7.31 -0.59 34.10
C ARG A 111 -7.56 -2.01 33.65
N GLY A 112 -6.61 -2.89 33.99
CA GLY A 112 -6.71 -4.32 33.72
C GLY A 112 -6.05 -5.14 34.79
N THR A 113 -6.43 -6.43 34.87
CA THR A 113 -5.81 -7.41 35.74
C THR A 113 -4.83 -8.25 34.91
N TRP A 114 -3.59 -8.23 35.32
CA TRP A 114 -2.52 -9.00 34.72
C TRP A 114 -2.24 -10.22 35.60
N LYS A 115 -2.31 -11.42 35.03
CA LYS A 115 -2.09 -12.69 35.74
C LYS A 115 -1.04 -13.51 35.02
N TYR A 116 -0.11 -14.01 35.78
CA TYR A 116 0.94 -14.91 35.28
C TYR A 116 1.49 -15.79 36.42
N GLU A 117 2.20 -16.82 36.06
CA GLU A 117 2.90 -17.72 36.94
C GLU A 117 4.41 -17.61 36.69
N GLY A 118 5.21 -17.83 37.69
CA GLY A 118 6.66 -17.78 37.60
C GLY A 118 7.29 -18.69 38.66
N GLU A 119 8.61 -18.75 38.60
CA GLU A 119 9.41 -19.47 39.61
C GLU A 119 10.64 -18.66 39.99
N LEU A 120 11.11 -18.85 41.20
CA LEU A 120 12.37 -18.30 41.66
C LEU A 120 13.20 -19.34 42.36
N GLU A 121 14.49 -19.17 42.33
CA GLU A 121 15.45 -20.02 43.06
C GLU A 121 15.97 -19.28 44.30
N VAL A 122 16.31 -20.01 45.37
CA VAL A 122 16.90 -19.44 46.57
C VAL A 122 18.31 -19.96 46.72
N VAL A 123 19.27 -19.07 46.91
CA VAL A 123 20.70 -19.32 47.02
C VAL A 123 21.26 -18.86 48.37
N ARG A 124 22.48 -19.25 48.71
CA ARG A 124 23.21 -18.75 49.87
C ARG A 124 24.02 -17.53 49.46
N GLY A 125 23.76 -16.39 50.09
CA GLY A 125 24.59 -15.23 49.92
C GLY A 125 26.04 -15.48 50.33
N GLU A 126 26.97 -15.24 49.45
CA GLU A 126 28.39 -15.57 49.63
C GLU A 126 28.99 -14.94 50.87
N THR A 127 28.63 -13.68 51.13
CA THR A 127 29.17 -12.94 52.27
C THR A 127 28.47 -13.24 53.56
N THR A 128 27.15 -13.34 53.59
CA THR A 128 26.35 -13.45 54.81
C THR A 128 25.95 -14.85 55.19
N GLY A 129 25.94 -15.79 54.23
CA GLY A 129 25.38 -17.14 54.37
C GLY A 129 23.85 -17.16 54.50
N ARG A 130 23.16 -16.02 54.31
CA ARG A 130 21.70 -15.95 54.39
C ARG A 130 21.05 -16.52 53.12
N PRO A 131 19.88 -17.15 53.24
CA PRO A 131 19.07 -17.50 52.09
C PRO A 131 18.57 -16.21 51.39
N LEU A 132 18.88 -16.05 50.10
CA LEU A 132 18.51 -14.94 49.26
C LEU A 132 17.89 -15.46 47.97
N VAL A 133 17.00 -14.67 47.34
CA VAL A 133 16.50 -14.95 45.99
C VAL A 133 17.65 -14.81 45.01
N ASP A 134 17.89 -15.81 44.18
CA ASP A 134 18.79 -15.76 43.04
C ASP A 134 18.17 -14.83 41.99
N TRP A 135 18.76 -13.63 41.86
CA TRP A 135 18.12 -12.57 41.09
C TRP A 135 18.38 -12.71 39.60
N ALA A 136 17.29 -12.86 38.85
CA ALA A 136 17.26 -12.70 37.41
C ALA A 136 15.96 -11.93 37.03
N PRO A 137 15.87 -11.24 35.86
CA PRO A 137 14.65 -10.57 35.46
C PRO A 137 13.41 -11.48 35.41
N GLU A 138 13.61 -12.74 35.11
CA GLU A 138 12.60 -13.80 35.09
C GLU A 138 11.87 -13.95 36.44
N VAL A 139 12.49 -13.49 37.55
CA VAL A 139 11.84 -13.41 38.88
C VAL A 139 10.64 -12.44 38.88
N LEU A 140 10.58 -11.47 37.99
CA LEU A 140 9.43 -10.58 37.86
C LEU A 140 8.42 -11.05 36.81
N HIS A 141 8.89 -11.67 35.73
CA HIS A 141 8.05 -12.27 34.70
C HIS A 141 8.86 -13.29 33.89
N PRO A 142 8.33 -14.48 33.61
CA PRO A 142 9.09 -15.58 32.98
C PRO A 142 9.66 -15.23 31.59
N ASP A 143 9.05 -14.29 30.86
CA ASP A 143 9.50 -13.87 29.52
C ASP A 143 10.49 -12.70 29.54
N LEU A 144 10.80 -12.10 30.71
CA LEU A 144 11.81 -11.05 30.82
C LEU A 144 13.21 -11.62 30.73
N GLN A 145 14.04 -11.03 29.88
CA GLN A 145 15.47 -11.36 29.77
C GLN A 145 16.35 -10.20 30.27
N ALA A 146 17.64 -10.49 30.41
CA ALA A 146 18.59 -9.45 30.80
C ALA A 146 18.62 -8.30 29.79
N GLY A 147 18.40 -7.09 30.25
CA GLY A 147 18.33 -5.87 29.43
C GLY A 147 16.93 -5.49 28.97
N ASP A 148 15.96 -6.38 29.04
CA ASP A 148 14.57 -6.08 28.71
C ASP A 148 13.92 -5.18 29.77
N THR A 149 12.93 -4.37 29.36
CA THR A 149 12.17 -3.51 30.26
C THR A 149 10.67 -3.74 30.12
N LEU A 150 9.95 -3.62 31.25
CA LEU A 150 8.49 -3.60 31.26
C LEU A 150 7.99 -2.17 31.09
N GLN A 151 7.06 -1.96 30.17
CA GLN A 151 6.47 -0.68 29.87
C GLN A 151 4.96 -0.81 29.76
N ALA A 152 4.22 0.22 30.23
CA ALA A 152 2.78 0.34 29.95
C ALA A 152 2.44 1.75 29.50
N GLY A 153 1.56 1.87 28.50
CA GLY A 153 1.23 3.16 27.93
C GLY A 153 0.45 3.03 26.63
N GLU A 154 0.46 4.10 25.86
CA GLU A 154 -0.12 4.10 24.52
C GLU A 154 0.67 3.17 23.60
N ALA A 155 -0.03 2.23 22.98
CA ALA A 155 0.50 1.36 21.93
C ALA A 155 0.64 2.15 20.63
N GLU A 156 1.32 1.55 19.63
CA GLU A 156 1.27 2.10 18.28
C GLU A 156 -0.17 2.09 17.75
N VAL A 157 -0.54 3.17 17.04
CA VAL A 157 -1.84 3.21 16.36
C VAL A 157 -1.91 2.03 15.38
N PRO A 158 -2.98 1.21 15.41
CA PRO A 158 -3.11 0.10 14.48
C PRO A 158 -3.00 0.56 13.04
N PRO A 159 -2.45 -0.28 12.13
CA PRO A 159 -2.32 0.06 10.72
C PRO A 159 -3.65 0.51 10.13
N ILE A 160 -3.64 1.65 9.40
CA ILE A 160 -4.85 2.20 8.79
C ILE A 160 -5.50 1.19 7.84
N ARG A 161 -6.83 1.19 7.81
CA ARG A 161 -7.62 0.43 6.85
C ARG A 161 -7.94 1.26 5.63
N LEU A 162 -7.73 0.67 4.46
CA LEU A 162 -8.19 1.23 3.19
C LEU A 162 -9.49 0.56 2.81
N VAL A 163 -10.51 1.36 2.53
CA VAL A 163 -11.83 0.84 2.18
C VAL A 163 -12.24 1.30 0.79
N ASP A 164 -13.05 0.48 0.13
CA ASP A 164 -13.67 0.82 -1.14
C ASP A 164 -14.74 1.91 -0.96
N ARG A 165 -15.36 2.31 -2.06
CA ARG A 165 -16.44 3.32 -2.08
C ARG A 165 -17.67 2.92 -1.25
N ALA A 166 -17.90 1.63 -1.01
CA ALA A 166 -19.00 1.10 -0.20
C ALA A 166 -18.61 0.90 1.28
N GLY A 167 -17.35 1.11 1.65
CA GLY A 167 -16.83 0.92 3.00
C GLY A 167 -16.28 -0.50 3.25
N GLN A 168 -16.19 -1.35 2.23
CA GLN A 168 -15.58 -2.67 2.33
C GLN A 168 -14.04 -2.53 2.38
N GLU A 169 -13.40 -3.20 3.33
CA GLU A 169 -11.93 -3.18 3.44
C GLU A 169 -11.27 -3.83 2.22
N LEU A 170 -10.25 -3.14 1.67
CA LEU A 170 -9.44 -3.63 0.56
C LEU A 170 -8.17 -4.28 1.12
N LYS A 171 -8.19 -5.61 1.23
CA LYS A 171 -7.05 -6.38 1.75
C LYS A 171 -6.15 -6.86 0.61
N ARG A 172 -4.84 -6.83 0.85
CA ARG A 172 -3.85 -7.36 -0.11
C ARG A 172 -4.08 -8.85 -0.43
N SER A 173 -4.56 -9.64 0.53
CA SER A 173 -4.89 -11.06 0.33
C SER A 173 -6.04 -11.28 -0.64
N GLU A 174 -6.98 -10.34 -0.73
CA GLU A 174 -8.14 -10.39 -1.62
C GLU A 174 -7.89 -9.67 -2.95
N HIS A 175 -6.97 -8.69 -2.95
CA HIS A 175 -6.61 -7.83 -4.07
C HIS A 175 -5.08 -7.70 -4.21
N PRO A 176 -4.38 -8.76 -4.68
CA PRO A 176 -2.91 -8.79 -4.71
C PRO A 176 -2.29 -7.67 -5.56
N SER A 177 -2.92 -7.30 -6.68
CA SER A 177 -2.44 -6.25 -7.56
C SER A 177 -2.45 -4.85 -6.92
N LEU A 178 -3.32 -4.64 -5.92
CA LEU A 178 -3.40 -3.37 -5.19
C LEU A 178 -2.30 -3.19 -4.14
N GLY A 179 -1.54 -4.24 -3.78
CA GLY A 179 -0.57 -4.17 -2.68
C GLY A 179 0.28 -2.91 -2.67
N PRO A 180 1.05 -2.62 -3.73
CA PRO A 180 1.89 -1.43 -3.80
C PRO A 180 1.11 -0.11 -3.75
N LEU A 181 -0.11 -0.09 -4.32
CA LEU A 181 -0.98 1.07 -4.30
C LEU A 181 -1.53 1.34 -2.90
N LEU A 182 -1.94 0.29 -2.19
CA LEU A 182 -2.42 0.40 -0.80
C LEU A 182 -1.32 0.94 0.13
N ASP A 183 -0.07 0.53 -0.07
CA ASP A 183 1.06 1.05 0.70
C ASP A 183 1.29 2.55 0.42
N LYS A 184 1.31 2.97 -0.85
CA LYS A 184 1.40 4.40 -1.23
C LYS A 184 0.29 5.25 -0.59
N LEU A 185 -0.94 4.72 -0.54
CA LEU A 185 -2.08 5.42 0.06
C LEU A 185 -1.97 5.49 1.59
N ARG A 186 -1.47 4.43 2.25
CA ARG A 186 -1.18 4.44 3.69
C ARG A 186 -0.12 5.48 4.04
N ASP A 187 0.98 5.49 3.31
CA ASP A 187 2.08 6.42 3.54
C ASP A 187 1.63 7.87 3.37
N ARG A 188 0.81 8.15 2.35
CA ARG A 188 0.36 9.50 2.04
C ARG A 188 -0.73 10.01 2.96
N TYR A 189 -1.72 9.19 3.28
CA TYR A 189 -2.93 9.62 4.00
C TYR A 189 -3.03 9.08 5.42
N GLY A 190 -2.10 8.26 5.86
CA GLY A 190 -2.15 7.60 7.16
C GLY A 190 -2.30 8.56 8.33
N LYS A 191 -1.55 9.67 8.31
CA LYS A 191 -1.62 10.70 9.37
C LYS A 191 -2.96 11.43 9.42
N GLN A 192 -3.68 11.49 8.30
CA GLN A 192 -4.98 12.16 8.19
C GLN A 192 -6.15 11.19 8.41
N ALA A 193 -5.87 9.88 8.41
CA ALA A 193 -6.88 8.84 8.50
C ALA A 193 -7.55 8.76 9.88
N GLY A 194 -7.02 9.48 10.87
CA GLY A 194 -7.40 9.31 12.26
C GLY A 194 -6.91 7.95 12.80
N GLY A 195 -7.54 7.49 13.85
CA GLY A 195 -7.18 6.29 14.58
C GLY A 195 -6.87 6.63 16.02
N GLU A 196 -7.08 5.68 16.90
CA GLU A 196 -6.82 5.83 18.33
C GLU A 196 -5.77 4.77 18.70
N PRO A 197 -4.70 5.13 19.41
CA PRO A 197 -3.76 4.15 19.93
C PRO A 197 -4.47 3.23 20.93
N GLY A 198 -4.04 2.00 21.02
CA GLY A 198 -4.40 1.12 22.12
C GLY A 198 -3.67 1.54 23.40
N VAL A 199 -4.00 0.89 24.50
CA VAL A 199 -3.25 1.00 25.76
C VAL A 199 -2.85 -0.40 26.18
N GLU A 200 -1.56 -0.64 26.33
CA GLU A 200 -1.01 -1.96 26.56
C GLU A 200 0.07 -1.95 27.64
N LEU A 201 0.33 -3.14 28.20
CA LEU A 201 1.53 -3.50 28.93
C LEU A 201 2.37 -4.41 28.03
N TRP A 202 3.66 -4.12 27.88
CA TRP A 202 4.55 -4.92 27.01
C TRP A 202 5.95 -5.07 27.59
N ILE A 203 6.68 -6.08 27.10
CA ILE A 203 8.13 -6.18 27.24
C ILE A 203 8.76 -5.44 26.06
N ASP A 204 9.66 -4.50 26.37
CA ASP A 204 10.51 -3.82 25.40
C ASP A 204 11.89 -4.47 25.42
N PRO A 205 12.24 -5.29 24.40
CA PRO A 205 13.49 -6.03 24.41
C PRO A 205 14.70 -5.13 24.16
N GLU A 206 15.85 -5.40 24.82
CA GLU A 206 17.11 -4.71 24.54
C GLU A 206 17.57 -4.92 23.09
N SER A 207 17.17 -6.02 22.48
CA SER A 207 17.46 -6.35 21.08
C SER A 207 16.54 -5.59 20.12
N SER A 208 16.82 -5.66 18.81
CA SER A 208 15.91 -5.14 17.77
C SER A 208 14.68 -6.02 17.52
N ALA A 209 14.36 -6.95 18.40
CA ALA A 209 13.14 -7.76 18.30
C ALA A 209 11.89 -6.89 18.53
N PRO A 210 10.74 -7.24 17.94
CA PRO A 210 9.49 -6.54 18.22
C PRO A 210 9.10 -6.71 19.69
N ARG A 211 8.51 -5.67 20.27
CA ARG A 211 7.96 -5.72 21.62
C ARG A 211 6.89 -6.80 21.75
N GLN A 212 6.80 -7.38 22.95
CA GLN A 212 5.85 -8.43 23.29
C GLN A 212 4.74 -7.87 24.18
N THR A 213 3.50 -7.79 23.67
CA THR A 213 2.34 -7.39 24.45
C THR A 213 1.97 -8.46 25.47
N LEU A 214 1.87 -8.08 26.73
CA LEU A 214 1.49 -8.95 27.86
C LEU A 214 0.03 -8.75 28.29
N LEU A 215 -0.49 -7.52 28.19
CA LEU A 215 -1.86 -7.19 28.54
C LEU A 215 -2.35 -6.02 27.68
N THR A 216 -3.52 -6.16 27.04
CA THR A 216 -4.23 -5.05 26.40
C THR A 216 -5.25 -4.46 27.38
N LEU A 217 -5.08 -3.19 27.71
CA LEU A 217 -6.00 -2.42 28.58
C LEU A 217 -7.11 -1.75 27.78
N ALA A 218 -6.79 -1.31 26.56
CA ALA A 218 -7.74 -0.78 25.60
C ALA A 218 -7.30 -1.12 24.18
N GLU A 219 -8.22 -1.63 23.38
CA GLU A 219 -7.98 -1.89 21.97
C GLU A 219 -7.82 -0.59 21.20
N GLY A 220 -6.77 -0.51 20.36
CA GLY A 220 -6.60 0.59 19.42
C GLY A 220 -7.61 0.53 18.28
N LYS A 221 -7.99 1.69 17.75
CA LYS A 221 -8.87 1.78 16.59
C LYS A 221 -8.07 2.21 15.37
N PRO A 222 -8.05 1.39 14.29
CA PRO A 222 -7.36 1.77 13.06
C PRO A 222 -8.06 2.97 12.41
N GLY A 223 -7.27 3.91 11.93
CA GLY A 223 -7.75 4.96 11.04
C GLY A 223 -8.28 4.35 9.73
N THR A 224 -9.12 5.12 9.01
CA THR A 224 -9.72 4.64 7.77
C THR A 224 -9.54 5.66 6.65
N VAL A 225 -8.99 5.22 5.50
CA VAL A 225 -8.96 6.00 4.26
C VAL A 225 -9.93 5.38 3.26
N ARG A 226 -10.90 6.17 2.81
CA ARG A 226 -11.82 5.77 1.75
C ARG A 226 -11.17 5.98 0.39
N THR A 227 -11.36 5.02 -0.51
CA THR A 227 -10.99 5.12 -1.93
C THR A 227 -12.24 5.19 -2.81
N THR A 228 -12.06 5.52 -4.09
CA THR A 228 -13.13 5.47 -5.10
C THR A 228 -13.28 4.08 -5.70
N LEU A 229 -12.38 3.15 -5.41
CA LEU A 229 -12.39 1.80 -5.92
C LEU A 229 -13.70 1.07 -5.58
N SER A 230 -14.08 0.13 -6.43
CA SER A 230 -15.15 -0.84 -6.20
C SER A 230 -14.51 -2.22 -6.07
N ALA A 231 -14.68 -2.88 -4.94
CA ALA A 231 -14.12 -4.21 -4.72
C ALA A 231 -14.60 -5.23 -5.78
N ALA A 232 -15.82 -5.07 -6.30
CA ALA A 232 -16.35 -5.92 -7.37
C ALA A 232 -15.65 -5.66 -8.72
N ALA A 233 -15.50 -4.38 -9.12
CA ALA A 233 -14.77 -4.01 -10.34
C ALA A 233 -13.30 -4.41 -10.25
N GLN A 234 -12.70 -4.25 -9.08
CA GLN A 234 -11.31 -4.60 -8.84
C GLN A 234 -11.05 -6.09 -9.02
N ARG A 235 -11.89 -6.96 -8.44
CA ARG A 235 -11.79 -8.42 -8.65
C ARG A 235 -11.92 -8.79 -10.13
N ALA A 236 -12.86 -8.16 -10.85
CA ALA A 236 -13.02 -8.41 -12.29
C ALA A 236 -11.79 -7.96 -13.08
N ALA A 237 -11.18 -6.82 -12.74
CA ALA A 237 -9.97 -6.31 -13.37
C ALA A 237 -8.78 -7.25 -13.13
N GLU A 238 -8.54 -7.67 -11.89
CA GLU A 238 -7.47 -8.61 -11.53
C GLU A 238 -7.60 -9.95 -12.24
N GLN A 239 -8.81 -10.52 -12.25
CA GLN A 239 -9.08 -11.76 -12.97
C GLN A 239 -8.88 -11.62 -14.49
N ALA A 240 -9.24 -10.47 -15.05
CA ALA A 240 -9.11 -10.23 -16.48
C ALA A 240 -7.65 -10.12 -16.95
N VAL A 241 -6.75 -9.55 -16.15
CA VAL A 241 -5.32 -9.41 -16.49
C VAL A 241 -4.52 -10.66 -16.15
N ALA A 242 -4.94 -11.48 -15.18
CA ALA A 242 -4.17 -12.63 -14.68
C ALA A 242 -3.78 -13.66 -15.75
N GLY A 243 -4.54 -13.76 -16.83
CA GLY A 243 -4.26 -14.67 -17.95
C GLY A 243 -3.31 -14.11 -19.01
N ARG A 244 -2.74 -12.92 -18.82
CA ARG A 244 -1.89 -12.21 -19.79
C ARG A 244 -0.65 -11.67 -19.10
N ALA A 245 0.52 -11.99 -19.64
CA ALA A 245 1.75 -11.33 -19.22
C ALA A 245 1.73 -9.85 -19.63
N GLU A 246 2.35 -8.99 -18.84
CA GLU A 246 2.51 -7.56 -19.13
C GLU A 246 1.19 -6.86 -19.54
N ALA A 247 0.13 -7.13 -18.78
CA ALA A 247 -1.19 -6.55 -19.03
C ALA A 247 -1.61 -5.58 -17.92
N SER A 248 -2.26 -4.48 -18.31
CA SER A 248 -2.70 -3.41 -17.42
C SER A 248 -4.11 -2.95 -17.80
N VAL A 249 -4.95 -2.63 -16.81
CA VAL A 249 -6.32 -2.17 -17.01
C VAL A 249 -6.74 -1.12 -15.98
N VAL A 250 -7.47 -0.12 -16.43
CA VAL A 250 -8.13 0.88 -15.57
C VAL A 250 -9.60 0.99 -15.94
N ALA A 251 -10.45 1.06 -14.93
CA ALA A 251 -11.87 1.34 -15.05
C ALA A 251 -12.24 2.65 -14.36
N LEU A 252 -12.99 3.51 -15.03
CA LEU A 252 -13.45 4.81 -14.55
C LEU A 252 -14.97 4.92 -14.58
N ARG A 253 -15.52 5.77 -13.71
CA ARG A 253 -16.89 6.26 -13.80
C ARG A 253 -16.92 7.57 -14.59
N PRO A 254 -17.43 7.59 -15.83
CA PRO A 254 -17.45 8.78 -16.68
C PRO A 254 -18.14 10.00 -16.06
N SER A 255 -19.21 9.80 -15.30
CA SER A 255 -19.97 10.90 -14.70
C SER A 255 -19.25 11.62 -13.58
N THR A 256 -18.25 11.00 -12.92
CA THR A 256 -17.56 11.55 -11.75
C THR A 256 -16.05 11.67 -11.90
N GLY A 257 -15.42 10.86 -12.76
CA GLY A 257 -13.96 10.69 -12.84
C GLY A 257 -13.40 9.70 -11.81
N GLU A 258 -14.24 9.06 -10.99
CA GLU A 258 -13.77 8.09 -9.99
C GLU A 258 -13.12 6.87 -10.65
N ILE A 259 -11.93 6.50 -10.17
CA ILE A 259 -11.24 5.26 -10.55
C ILE A 259 -11.91 4.12 -9.78
N LEU A 260 -12.56 3.21 -10.52
CA LEU A 260 -13.30 2.08 -9.93
C LEU A 260 -12.46 0.82 -9.79
N ALA A 261 -11.47 0.63 -10.67
CA ALA A 261 -10.54 -0.48 -10.62
C ALA A 261 -9.22 -0.13 -11.33
N VAL A 262 -8.14 -0.74 -10.84
CA VAL A 262 -6.81 -0.69 -11.45
C VAL A 262 -6.12 -2.03 -11.21
N ALA A 263 -5.61 -2.67 -12.26
CA ALA A 263 -4.88 -3.91 -12.12
C ALA A 263 -3.75 -3.99 -13.14
N ASP A 264 -2.58 -4.35 -12.63
CA ASP A 264 -1.39 -4.68 -13.39
C ASP A 264 -1.02 -6.15 -13.14
N HIS A 265 -0.72 -6.88 -14.18
CA HIS A 265 -0.15 -8.22 -14.13
C HIS A 265 1.20 -8.19 -14.84
N ARG A 266 2.24 -7.88 -14.07
CA ARG A 266 3.61 -7.64 -14.55
C ARG A 266 4.62 -8.29 -13.62
N ALA A 267 5.65 -8.90 -14.21
CA ALA A 267 6.72 -9.54 -13.43
C ALA A 267 7.64 -8.53 -12.73
N ASP A 268 7.78 -7.32 -13.29
CA ASP A 268 8.62 -6.25 -12.77
C ASP A 268 7.96 -5.43 -11.65
N GLY A 269 6.66 -5.62 -11.39
CA GLY A 269 5.89 -4.88 -10.40
C GLY A 269 5.69 -3.39 -10.74
N PHE A 270 5.99 -2.97 -11.97
CA PHE A 270 5.81 -1.60 -12.43
C PHE A 270 4.32 -1.25 -12.55
N ASP A 271 3.94 -0.08 -12.05
CA ASP A 271 2.58 0.49 -12.11
C ASP A 271 2.32 1.06 -13.52
N ALA A 272 2.16 0.19 -14.50
CA ALA A 272 1.97 0.59 -15.89
C ALA A 272 0.57 1.18 -16.13
N SER A 273 -0.40 0.87 -15.28
CA SER A 273 -1.75 1.45 -15.32
C SER A 273 -1.73 2.97 -15.14
N PHE A 274 -0.87 3.49 -14.25
CA PHE A 274 -0.78 4.92 -13.94
C PHE A 274 0.48 5.61 -14.48
N LEU A 275 1.60 4.88 -14.62
CA LEU A 275 2.90 5.45 -14.97
C LEU A 275 3.43 5.00 -16.33
N GLY A 276 2.74 4.09 -17.02
CA GLY A 276 3.12 3.60 -18.33
C GLY A 276 3.23 4.73 -19.35
N GLN A 277 4.21 4.61 -20.25
CA GLN A 277 4.50 5.59 -21.32
C GLN A 277 4.60 4.84 -22.64
N LEU A 278 3.45 4.38 -23.14
CA LEU A 278 3.39 3.54 -24.33
C LEU A 278 2.65 4.25 -25.46
N ALA A 279 3.07 4.02 -26.71
CA ALA A 279 2.34 4.48 -27.88
C ALA A 279 0.91 3.85 -27.86
N PRO A 280 -0.17 4.64 -27.90
CA PRO A 280 -1.53 4.14 -27.79
C PRO A 280 -2.08 3.52 -29.08
N GLY A 281 -1.36 3.68 -30.18
CA GLY A 281 -1.80 3.25 -31.49
C GLY A 281 -3.16 3.86 -31.85
N SER A 282 -3.94 3.15 -32.63
CA SER A 282 -5.22 3.64 -33.16
C SER A 282 -6.27 4.04 -32.12
N THR A 283 -6.04 3.83 -30.81
CA THR A 283 -6.96 4.37 -29.78
C THR A 283 -6.88 5.90 -29.72
N MET A 284 -5.74 6.50 -30.11
CA MET A 284 -5.57 7.95 -30.26
C MET A 284 -6.56 8.56 -31.27
N LYS A 285 -7.11 7.78 -32.19
CA LYS A 285 -8.09 8.25 -33.16
C LYS A 285 -9.38 8.82 -32.53
N ILE A 286 -9.64 8.55 -31.24
CA ILE A 286 -10.72 9.25 -30.51
C ILE A 286 -10.41 10.74 -30.43
N VAL A 287 -9.18 11.09 -30.06
CA VAL A 287 -8.72 12.49 -29.97
C VAL A 287 -8.60 13.09 -31.39
N SER A 288 -7.99 12.35 -32.31
CA SER A 288 -7.80 12.83 -33.69
C SER A 288 -9.12 13.06 -34.42
N ALA A 289 -10.10 12.17 -34.31
CA ALA A 289 -11.41 12.35 -34.92
C ALA A 289 -12.13 13.57 -34.31
N SER A 290 -12.03 13.78 -33.00
CA SER A 290 -12.61 14.99 -32.39
C SER A 290 -11.97 16.28 -32.91
N LEU A 291 -10.65 16.28 -33.12
CA LEU A 291 -9.94 17.40 -33.72
C LEU A 291 -10.44 17.70 -35.14
N LEU A 292 -10.55 16.68 -35.98
CA LEU A 292 -11.01 16.84 -37.37
C LEU A 292 -12.43 17.38 -37.44
N ILE A 293 -13.32 16.93 -36.55
CA ILE A 293 -14.70 17.41 -36.46
C ILE A 293 -14.74 18.84 -35.92
N ASP A 294 -14.01 19.15 -34.83
CA ASP A 294 -13.98 20.49 -34.23
C ASP A 294 -13.43 21.55 -35.18
N LYS A 295 -12.49 21.19 -36.06
CA LYS A 295 -11.96 22.05 -37.12
C LYS A 295 -12.85 22.13 -38.36
N GLY A 296 -13.91 21.33 -38.44
CA GLY A 296 -14.79 21.28 -39.61
C GLY A 296 -14.14 20.67 -40.85
N LEU A 297 -13.04 19.95 -40.72
CA LEU A 297 -12.36 19.29 -41.84
C LEU A 297 -13.14 18.10 -42.38
N THR A 298 -13.91 17.45 -41.53
CA THR A 298 -14.86 16.39 -41.89
C THR A 298 -15.90 16.22 -40.78
N ALA A 299 -16.85 15.30 -40.96
CA ALA A 299 -17.84 14.90 -40.00
C ALA A 299 -17.95 13.36 -40.00
N ALA A 300 -18.70 12.78 -39.08
CA ALA A 300 -18.87 11.31 -39.04
C ALA A 300 -19.30 10.72 -40.40
N GLU A 301 -20.24 11.38 -41.07
CA GLU A 301 -20.72 11.00 -42.40
C GLU A 301 -19.96 11.71 -43.54
N GLY A 302 -18.96 12.51 -43.21
CA GLY A 302 -18.12 13.21 -44.20
C GLY A 302 -17.04 12.27 -44.77
N ALA A 303 -16.51 12.62 -45.92
CA ALA A 303 -15.52 11.84 -46.63
C ALA A 303 -14.22 11.69 -45.82
N ALA A 304 -13.76 10.44 -45.70
CA ALA A 304 -12.43 10.06 -45.18
C ALA A 304 -11.97 8.75 -45.87
N PRO A 305 -11.60 8.82 -47.15
CA PRO A 305 -11.19 7.66 -47.94
C PRO A 305 -10.07 6.87 -47.28
N CYS A 306 -10.16 5.56 -47.41
CA CYS A 306 -9.20 4.60 -46.85
C CYS A 306 -8.42 3.88 -47.96
N PRO A 307 -7.43 4.54 -48.59
CA PRO A 307 -6.56 3.89 -49.59
C PRO A 307 -5.63 2.85 -48.93
N PRO A 308 -4.96 1.97 -49.71
CA PRO A 308 -4.05 0.95 -49.15
C PRO A 308 -2.84 1.58 -48.46
N SER A 309 -2.35 2.72 -48.94
CA SER A 309 -1.24 3.48 -48.35
C SER A 309 -1.48 4.99 -48.48
N ALA A 310 -0.81 5.75 -47.63
CA ALA A 310 -0.73 7.21 -47.69
C ALA A 310 0.70 7.65 -47.39
N THR A 311 1.22 8.60 -48.16
CA THR A 311 2.57 9.14 -47.97
C THR A 311 2.46 10.57 -47.45
N TRP A 312 3.17 10.87 -46.37
CA TRP A 312 3.31 12.18 -45.79
C TRP A 312 4.78 12.50 -45.56
N GLN A 313 5.27 13.57 -46.12
CA GLN A 313 6.66 14.06 -46.02
C GLN A 313 7.71 12.92 -46.16
N SER A 314 7.62 12.17 -47.25
CA SER A 314 8.51 11.04 -47.60
C SER A 314 8.35 9.79 -46.75
N GLN A 315 7.48 9.74 -45.73
CA GLN A 315 7.15 8.53 -45.00
C GLN A 315 5.84 7.94 -45.53
N THR A 316 5.86 6.65 -45.83
CA THR A 316 4.67 5.91 -46.26
C THR A 316 4.06 5.17 -45.08
N PHE A 317 2.78 5.38 -44.87
CA PHE A 317 1.95 4.74 -43.85
C PHE A 317 1.02 3.72 -44.50
N ASN A 318 0.89 2.57 -43.88
CA ASN A 318 0.04 1.48 -44.33
C ASN A 318 -1.07 1.21 -43.31
N ASN A 319 -2.13 0.59 -43.77
CA ASN A 319 -3.15 0.01 -42.91
C ASN A 319 -2.68 -1.35 -42.37
N LEU A 320 -3.33 -1.84 -41.33
CA LEU A 320 -3.07 -3.19 -40.82
C LEU A 320 -3.32 -4.24 -41.91
N PRO A 321 -2.52 -5.31 -41.97
CA PRO A 321 -2.69 -6.38 -42.93
C PRO A 321 -4.13 -6.92 -42.96
N GLY A 322 -4.69 -7.09 -44.15
CA GLY A 322 -6.05 -7.60 -44.35
C GLY A 322 -7.16 -6.55 -44.35
N LEU A 323 -6.85 -5.26 -44.15
CA LEU A 323 -7.84 -4.19 -44.27
C LEU A 323 -8.04 -3.85 -45.76
N ALA A 324 -9.21 -4.20 -46.32
CA ALA A 324 -9.54 -3.85 -47.70
C ALA A 324 -9.70 -2.32 -47.89
N PRO A 325 -9.14 -1.72 -48.96
CA PRO A 325 -9.31 -0.32 -49.28
C PRO A 325 -10.80 0.06 -49.45
N ASN A 326 -11.14 1.33 -49.17
CA ASN A 326 -12.45 1.90 -49.46
C ASN A 326 -12.29 3.38 -49.78
N GLU A 327 -12.31 3.72 -51.05
CA GLU A 327 -12.16 5.11 -51.55
C GLU A 327 -13.40 5.99 -51.27
N HIS A 328 -14.54 5.38 -50.94
CA HIS A 328 -15.80 6.06 -50.63
C HIS A 328 -16.11 6.04 -49.12
N ALA A 329 -15.15 5.71 -48.27
CA ALA A 329 -15.36 5.62 -46.83
C ALA A 329 -15.70 6.98 -46.23
N THR A 330 -16.64 6.99 -45.32
CA THR A 330 -16.88 8.11 -44.39
C THR A 330 -15.85 8.05 -43.23
N LEU A 331 -15.79 9.14 -42.44
CA LEU A 331 -14.99 9.13 -41.21
C LEU A 331 -15.47 8.01 -40.26
N ALA A 332 -16.79 7.79 -40.17
CA ALA A 332 -17.34 6.71 -39.35
C ALA A 332 -16.92 5.32 -39.85
N ASP A 333 -16.87 5.10 -41.18
CA ASP A 333 -16.36 3.86 -41.77
C ASP A 333 -14.88 3.63 -41.41
N SER A 334 -14.06 4.65 -41.64
CA SER A 334 -12.61 4.61 -41.44
C SER A 334 -12.26 4.49 -39.95
N PHE A 335 -13.00 5.14 -39.07
CA PHE A 335 -12.86 5.03 -37.62
C PHE A 335 -13.22 3.63 -37.12
N ALA A 336 -14.39 3.10 -37.54
CA ALA A 336 -14.87 1.79 -37.10
C ALA A 336 -13.97 0.63 -37.54
N ARG A 337 -13.38 0.74 -38.74
CA ARG A 337 -12.42 -0.22 -39.31
C ARG A 337 -10.98 0.04 -38.87
N SER A 338 -10.74 1.15 -38.14
CA SER A 338 -9.42 1.58 -37.69
C SER A 338 -8.42 1.90 -38.82
N CYS A 339 -8.89 2.43 -39.93
CA CYS A 339 -8.06 2.81 -41.07
C CYS A 339 -7.00 3.86 -40.67
N ASN A 340 -5.71 3.60 -40.92
CA ASN A 340 -4.63 4.55 -40.64
C ASN A 340 -4.55 5.63 -41.72
N THR A 341 -4.59 5.21 -42.98
CA THR A 341 -4.35 6.08 -44.14
C THR A 341 -5.37 7.18 -44.26
N ALA A 342 -6.62 6.94 -43.82
CA ALA A 342 -7.64 7.98 -43.77
C ALA A 342 -7.28 9.13 -42.83
N PHE A 343 -6.70 8.87 -41.67
CA PHE A 343 -6.29 9.88 -40.71
C PHE A 343 -5.00 10.61 -41.14
N VAL A 344 -4.04 9.84 -41.66
CA VAL A 344 -2.76 10.38 -42.15
C VAL A 344 -2.97 11.45 -43.21
N LYS A 345 -3.94 11.28 -44.11
CA LYS A 345 -4.26 12.25 -45.20
C LYS A 345 -4.68 13.61 -44.66
N PHE A 346 -5.25 13.70 -43.46
CA PHE A 346 -5.60 15.01 -42.87
C PHE A 346 -4.41 15.76 -42.28
N ALA A 347 -3.20 15.18 -42.27
CA ALA A 347 -2.02 15.90 -41.79
C ALA A 347 -1.71 17.15 -42.60
N ASP A 348 -2.12 17.22 -43.88
CA ASP A 348 -2.02 18.40 -44.74
C ASP A 348 -2.81 19.62 -44.22
N GLU A 349 -3.93 19.35 -43.57
CA GLU A 349 -4.87 20.36 -43.12
C GLU A 349 -4.60 20.84 -41.68
N LEU A 350 -3.60 20.25 -41.01
CA LEU A 350 -3.34 20.47 -39.61
C LEU A 350 -2.03 21.21 -39.36
N LYS A 351 -2.05 22.08 -38.37
CA LYS A 351 -0.84 22.67 -37.80
C LYS A 351 -0.16 21.67 -36.86
N VAL A 352 1.14 21.85 -36.68
CA VAL A 352 2.00 20.97 -35.88
C VAL A 352 1.47 20.81 -34.45
N ASP A 353 0.88 21.85 -33.87
CA ASP A 353 0.39 21.87 -32.47
C ASP A 353 -1.11 21.57 -32.30
N ASP A 354 -1.85 21.37 -33.40
CA ASP A 354 -3.32 21.20 -33.34
C ASP A 354 -3.71 19.97 -32.49
N LEU A 355 -3.04 18.83 -32.68
CA LEU A 355 -3.34 17.62 -31.90
C LEU A 355 -2.94 17.77 -30.42
N THR A 356 -1.82 18.42 -30.14
CA THR A 356 -1.37 18.75 -28.78
C THR A 356 -2.41 19.60 -28.07
N ARG A 357 -2.87 20.67 -28.70
CA ARG A 357 -3.91 21.54 -28.14
C ARG A 357 -5.24 20.80 -27.93
N GLN A 358 -5.64 19.96 -28.87
CA GLN A 358 -6.84 19.14 -28.70
C GLN A 358 -6.72 18.21 -27.48
N ALA A 359 -5.58 17.57 -27.31
CA ALA A 359 -5.32 16.71 -26.16
C ALA A 359 -5.34 17.48 -24.82
N GLN A 360 -4.71 18.65 -24.78
CA GLN A 360 -4.60 19.47 -23.57
C GLN A 360 -5.90 20.20 -23.21
N GLU A 361 -6.50 20.88 -24.18
CA GLU A 361 -7.62 21.80 -23.93
C GLU A 361 -8.96 21.06 -23.80
N VAL A 362 -9.11 19.91 -24.50
CA VAL A 362 -10.38 19.16 -24.53
C VAL A 362 -10.36 17.97 -23.58
N PHE A 363 -9.25 17.21 -23.57
CA PHE A 363 -9.13 15.97 -22.81
C PHE A 363 -8.28 16.11 -21.56
N GLY A 364 -7.68 17.29 -21.30
CA GLY A 364 -6.86 17.55 -20.11
C GLY A 364 -5.60 16.71 -20.03
N LEU A 365 -5.08 16.19 -21.16
CA LEU A 365 -3.88 15.36 -21.22
C LEU A 365 -2.60 16.17 -21.33
N ALA A 366 -1.46 15.57 -20.99
CA ALA A 366 -0.12 16.08 -21.28
C ALA A 366 0.16 17.48 -20.70
N ARG A 367 -0.26 17.73 -19.46
CA ARG A 367 -0.12 19.00 -18.78
C ARG A 367 0.62 18.89 -17.44
N ASP A 368 0.88 17.68 -16.97
CA ASP A 368 1.50 17.36 -15.67
C ASP A 368 0.74 17.95 -14.47
N ASP A 369 -0.58 18.11 -14.60
CA ASP A 369 -1.42 18.74 -13.59
C ASP A 369 -2.44 17.81 -12.92
N TRP A 370 -2.46 16.52 -13.26
CA TRP A 370 -3.38 15.56 -12.64
C TRP A 370 -3.01 15.24 -11.20
N ARG A 371 -4.01 15.25 -10.33
CA ARG A 371 -3.90 14.96 -8.90
C ARG A 371 -4.87 13.85 -8.53
N ILE A 372 -4.48 12.60 -8.84
CA ILE A 372 -5.39 11.45 -8.64
C ILE A 372 -5.38 10.89 -7.22
N GLY A 373 -4.44 11.30 -6.36
CA GLY A 373 -4.23 10.77 -5.02
C GLY A 373 -2.92 10.02 -4.85
N VAL A 374 -2.32 9.57 -5.95
CA VAL A 374 -0.99 8.95 -6.04
C VAL A 374 -0.27 9.51 -7.27
N PRO A 375 1.05 9.28 -7.46
CA PRO A 375 1.75 9.66 -8.68
C PRO A 375 1.10 9.04 -9.92
N SER A 376 0.95 9.82 -10.97
CA SER A 376 0.43 9.38 -12.26
C SER A 376 1.09 10.16 -13.41
N PHE A 377 1.06 9.59 -14.59
CA PHE A 377 1.46 10.25 -15.84
C PHE A 377 0.19 10.54 -16.65
N ASP A 378 -0.07 11.80 -16.96
CA ASP A 378 -1.28 12.26 -17.65
C ASP A 378 -1.16 12.29 -19.19
N GLY A 379 -0.15 11.57 -19.72
CA GLY A 379 0.09 11.43 -21.15
C GLY A 379 1.15 12.37 -21.69
N ARG A 380 1.54 12.12 -22.95
CA ARG A 380 2.45 12.96 -23.72
C ARG A 380 1.98 13.02 -25.17
N VAL A 381 1.65 14.23 -25.63
CA VAL A 381 1.22 14.49 -27.01
C VAL A 381 1.97 15.74 -27.50
N PRO A 382 3.25 15.59 -27.89
CA PRO A 382 4.08 16.74 -28.24
C PRO A 382 3.71 17.31 -29.61
N ALA A 383 3.96 18.59 -29.80
CA ALA A 383 3.91 19.23 -31.10
C ALA A 383 5.11 18.81 -31.93
N SER A 384 4.97 17.74 -32.69
CA SER A 384 6.02 17.16 -33.51
C SER A 384 5.78 17.46 -34.98
N GLY A 385 6.76 18.05 -35.64
CA GLY A 385 6.72 18.32 -37.06
C GLY A 385 7.20 17.13 -37.92
N GLY A 386 7.19 17.32 -39.23
CA GLY A 386 7.63 16.29 -40.14
C GLY A 386 6.67 15.09 -40.20
N PRO A 387 7.19 13.87 -40.44
CA PRO A 387 6.38 12.65 -40.48
C PRO A 387 5.62 12.37 -39.18
N ASP A 388 6.14 12.84 -38.04
CA ASP A 388 5.54 12.64 -36.72
C ASP A 388 4.17 13.32 -36.59
N THR A 389 3.87 14.40 -37.37
CA THR A 389 2.53 14.98 -37.42
C THR A 389 1.49 13.96 -37.84
N ALA A 390 1.76 13.17 -38.88
CA ALA A 390 0.87 12.12 -39.35
C ALA A 390 0.88 10.89 -38.45
N ALA A 391 2.05 10.50 -37.94
CA ALA A 391 2.18 9.39 -37.00
C ALA A 391 1.37 9.64 -35.73
N ALA A 392 1.41 10.85 -35.18
CA ALA A 392 0.67 11.22 -33.96
C ALA A 392 -0.86 11.08 -34.12
N LEU A 393 -1.40 11.36 -35.31
CA LEU A 393 -2.84 11.18 -35.59
C LEU A 393 -3.33 9.75 -35.45
N ILE A 394 -2.43 8.78 -35.58
CA ILE A 394 -2.71 7.35 -35.43
C ILE A 394 -2.14 6.77 -34.14
N GLY A 395 -1.62 7.63 -33.24
CA GLY A 395 -1.11 7.25 -31.93
C GLY A 395 0.26 6.56 -31.97
N GLN A 396 1.08 6.95 -32.93
CA GLN A 396 2.47 6.51 -33.11
C GLN A 396 3.43 7.72 -32.95
N GLY A 397 4.69 7.52 -33.26
CA GLY A 397 5.72 8.56 -33.07
C GLY A 397 5.98 8.81 -31.59
N GLN A 398 5.89 10.06 -31.16
CA GLN A 398 6.22 10.48 -29.79
C GLN A 398 5.00 10.53 -28.83
N VAL A 399 3.81 10.10 -29.26
CA VAL A 399 2.62 10.05 -28.41
C VAL A 399 2.73 8.91 -27.42
N GLN A 400 2.51 9.21 -26.13
CA GLN A 400 2.56 8.23 -25.06
C GLN A 400 1.34 8.37 -24.15
N LEU A 401 0.66 7.27 -23.89
CA LEU A 401 -0.46 7.15 -22.97
C LEU A 401 -0.29 5.91 -22.07
N ASN A 402 -1.16 5.79 -21.09
CA ASN A 402 -1.36 4.60 -20.25
C ASN A 402 -2.86 4.26 -20.16
N PRO A 403 -3.25 3.13 -19.54
CA PRO A 403 -4.65 2.78 -19.36
C PRO A 403 -5.50 3.85 -18.68
N LEU A 404 -4.96 4.59 -17.68
CA LEU A 404 -5.68 5.66 -17.00
C LEU A 404 -6.02 6.81 -17.96
N THR A 405 -5.05 7.31 -18.70
CA THR A 405 -5.25 8.41 -19.64
C THR A 405 -6.21 8.01 -20.75
N LEU A 406 -6.11 6.80 -21.27
CA LEU A 406 -7.00 6.30 -22.31
C LEU A 406 -8.43 6.07 -21.79
N ALA A 407 -8.59 5.58 -20.56
CA ALA A 407 -9.91 5.47 -19.93
C ALA A 407 -10.55 6.86 -19.73
N SER A 408 -9.76 7.87 -19.37
CA SER A 408 -10.22 9.27 -19.27
C SER A 408 -10.64 9.85 -20.61
N VAL A 409 -9.90 9.59 -21.70
CA VAL A 409 -10.29 9.96 -23.08
C VAL A 409 -11.65 9.33 -23.43
N THR A 410 -11.82 8.07 -23.10
CA THR A 410 -13.06 7.32 -23.37
C THR A 410 -14.23 7.85 -22.53
N ALA A 411 -14.01 8.16 -21.26
CA ALA A 411 -15.00 8.79 -20.39
C ALA A 411 -15.43 10.18 -20.90
N THR A 412 -14.47 10.98 -21.38
CA THR A 412 -14.73 12.28 -22.00
C THR A 412 -15.52 12.15 -23.30
N ALA A 413 -15.19 11.18 -24.16
CA ALA A 413 -15.96 10.89 -25.37
C ALA A 413 -17.40 10.45 -25.04
N ARG A 414 -17.59 9.67 -23.98
CA ARG A 414 -18.90 9.20 -23.51
C ARG A 414 -19.78 10.33 -22.98
N THR A 415 -19.23 11.21 -22.14
CA THR A 415 -20.02 12.27 -21.48
C THR A 415 -19.99 13.61 -22.20
N GLY A 416 -18.98 13.86 -23.01
CA GLY A 416 -18.66 15.18 -23.58
C GLY A 416 -17.86 16.08 -22.61
N ALA A 417 -17.75 15.72 -21.34
CA ALA A 417 -17.08 16.52 -20.32
C ALA A 417 -15.81 15.82 -19.81
N PHE A 418 -14.71 16.55 -19.77
CA PHE A 418 -13.52 16.09 -19.05
C PHE A 418 -13.77 16.13 -17.55
N ARG A 419 -13.40 15.05 -16.87
CA ARG A 419 -13.31 14.97 -15.40
C ARG A 419 -12.00 14.31 -15.05
N GLN A 420 -11.15 15.05 -14.35
CA GLN A 420 -9.87 14.48 -13.91
C GLN A 420 -10.13 13.19 -13.12
N PRO A 421 -9.43 12.09 -13.44
CA PRO A 421 -9.52 10.86 -12.64
C PRO A 421 -9.11 11.09 -11.19
N VAL A 422 -9.81 10.44 -10.24
CA VAL A 422 -9.51 10.49 -8.81
C VAL A 422 -9.60 9.10 -8.18
N LEU A 423 -8.67 8.79 -7.29
CA LEU A 423 -8.58 7.51 -6.58
C LEU A 423 -9.07 7.61 -5.12
N VAL A 424 -9.08 8.82 -4.59
CA VAL A 424 -9.54 9.14 -3.24
C VAL A 424 -10.57 10.26 -3.30
N PRO A 425 -11.41 10.44 -2.26
CA PRO A 425 -12.32 11.57 -2.18
C PRO A 425 -11.61 12.91 -2.35
N ARG A 426 -12.34 13.88 -2.92
CA ARG A 426 -11.80 15.22 -3.26
C ARG A 426 -11.14 15.91 -2.06
N GLU A 427 -11.68 15.68 -0.87
CA GLU A 427 -11.23 16.29 0.38
C GLU A 427 -9.81 15.88 0.77
N LEU A 428 -9.35 14.73 0.27
CA LEU A 428 -7.99 14.21 0.48
C LEU A 428 -6.99 14.65 -0.58
N ILE A 429 -7.44 15.35 -1.63
CA ILE A 429 -6.58 15.80 -2.71
C ILE A 429 -6.18 17.25 -2.51
N ASP A 430 -4.89 17.50 -2.37
CA ASP A 430 -4.33 18.83 -2.23
C ASP A 430 -4.43 19.62 -3.55
N GLY A 431 -4.81 20.89 -3.46
CA GLY A 431 -4.90 21.80 -4.59
C GLY A 431 -6.13 21.60 -5.47
N GLU A 432 -6.15 22.23 -6.63
CA GLU A 432 -7.26 22.14 -7.59
C GLU A 432 -7.10 20.95 -8.53
N LEU A 433 -8.24 20.36 -8.93
CA LEU A 433 -8.25 19.34 -9.98
C LEU A 433 -8.05 19.98 -11.36
N ALA A 434 -7.35 19.28 -12.24
CA ALA A 434 -7.16 19.68 -13.62
C ALA A 434 -8.52 19.91 -14.32
N GLN A 435 -8.60 20.97 -15.09
CA GLN A 435 -9.79 21.37 -15.84
C GLN A 435 -9.51 21.34 -17.34
N ALA A 436 -10.50 20.92 -18.13
CA ALA A 436 -10.48 21.05 -19.59
C ALA A 436 -11.89 21.37 -20.09
N ARG A 437 -12.00 21.97 -21.26
CA ARG A 437 -13.30 22.43 -21.80
C ARG A 437 -14.24 21.27 -22.17
N GLY A 438 -13.69 20.09 -22.41
CA GLY A 438 -14.47 18.98 -22.93
C GLY A 438 -14.82 19.12 -24.41
N LEU A 439 -15.69 18.26 -24.90
CA LEU A 439 -16.16 18.22 -26.28
C LEU A 439 -17.42 19.06 -26.46
N SER A 440 -17.60 19.63 -27.65
CA SER A 440 -18.88 20.18 -28.03
C SER A 440 -19.96 19.08 -28.07
N GLN A 441 -21.23 19.42 -27.87
CA GLN A 441 -22.33 18.47 -27.97
C GLN A 441 -22.35 17.74 -29.33
N ASN A 442 -22.09 18.47 -30.42
CA ASN A 442 -22.02 17.92 -31.76
C ASN A 442 -20.88 16.89 -31.90
N THR A 443 -19.66 17.27 -31.48
CA THR A 443 -18.48 16.41 -31.58
C THR A 443 -18.65 15.13 -30.70
N ALA A 444 -19.15 15.31 -29.47
CA ALA A 444 -19.43 14.21 -28.58
C ALA A 444 -20.49 13.23 -29.15
N ALA A 445 -21.55 13.75 -29.76
CA ALA A 445 -22.58 12.90 -30.39
C ALA A 445 -22.02 12.09 -31.55
N GLN A 446 -21.22 12.72 -32.43
CA GLN A 446 -20.56 12.03 -33.54
C GLN A 446 -19.55 10.99 -33.08
N LEU A 447 -18.72 11.31 -32.08
CA LEU A 447 -17.79 10.33 -31.50
C LEU A 447 -18.51 9.12 -30.90
N ARG A 448 -19.58 9.35 -30.13
CA ARG A 448 -20.38 8.23 -29.58
C ARG A 448 -20.95 7.35 -30.69
N ALA A 449 -21.47 7.94 -31.76
CA ALA A 449 -21.99 7.17 -32.90
C ALA A 449 -20.90 6.33 -33.58
N MET A 450 -19.70 6.91 -33.80
CA MET A 450 -18.57 6.19 -34.38
C MET A 450 -18.03 5.10 -33.45
N MET A 451 -17.93 5.37 -32.15
CA MET A 451 -17.51 4.39 -31.15
C MET A 451 -18.55 3.26 -31.00
N HIS A 452 -19.86 3.57 -31.06
CA HIS A 452 -20.93 2.58 -31.06
C HIS A 452 -20.82 1.65 -32.26
N ARG A 453 -20.64 2.23 -33.46
CA ARG A 453 -20.44 1.44 -34.68
C ARG A 453 -19.20 0.55 -34.59
N THR A 454 -18.11 1.05 -33.99
CA THR A 454 -16.89 0.25 -33.75
C THR A 454 -17.19 -0.96 -32.85
N ALA A 455 -17.99 -0.75 -31.80
CA ALA A 455 -18.34 -1.76 -30.81
C ALA A 455 -19.30 -2.83 -31.38
N THR A 456 -20.21 -2.46 -32.28
CA THR A 456 -21.31 -3.33 -32.74
C THR A 456 -21.05 -4.03 -34.09
N SER A 457 -20.32 -3.35 -34.99
CA SER A 457 -20.06 -3.86 -36.34
C SER A 457 -18.65 -3.61 -36.86
N GLY A 458 -17.83 -2.89 -36.08
CA GLY A 458 -16.45 -2.59 -36.44
C GLY A 458 -15.42 -3.54 -35.81
N SER A 459 -14.19 -3.03 -35.69
CA SER A 459 -13.01 -3.80 -35.23
C SER A 459 -13.12 -4.29 -33.78
N ALA A 460 -14.05 -3.76 -32.97
CA ALA A 460 -14.26 -4.17 -31.59
C ALA A 460 -15.41 -5.19 -31.39
N ALA A 461 -16.22 -5.43 -32.42
CA ALA A 461 -17.46 -6.20 -32.30
C ALA A 461 -17.25 -7.64 -31.77
N GLY A 462 -16.18 -8.32 -32.20
CA GLY A 462 -15.86 -9.66 -31.74
C GLY A 462 -15.57 -9.73 -30.24
N ALA A 463 -14.77 -8.80 -29.71
CA ALA A 463 -14.40 -8.76 -28.29
C ALA A 463 -15.59 -8.40 -27.39
N LEU A 464 -16.53 -7.59 -27.89
CA LEU A 464 -17.69 -7.10 -27.15
C LEU A 464 -18.96 -7.92 -27.42
N ALA A 465 -18.84 -9.05 -28.11
CA ALA A 465 -19.99 -9.92 -28.40
C ALA A 465 -20.77 -10.30 -27.11
N GLY A 466 -22.07 -10.16 -27.17
CA GLY A 466 -22.99 -10.42 -26.05
C GLY A 466 -23.09 -9.24 -25.03
N LEU A 467 -22.35 -8.16 -25.22
CA LEU A 467 -22.54 -6.93 -24.45
C LEU A 467 -23.47 -5.98 -25.23
N GLY A 468 -24.58 -5.64 -24.63
CA GLY A 468 -25.56 -4.71 -25.21
C GLY A 468 -25.68 -3.42 -24.40
N GLY A 469 -26.62 -2.56 -24.84
CA GLY A 469 -26.92 -1.28 -24.21
C GLY A 469 -26.14 -0.11 -24.83
N ASP A 470 -25.97 0.97 -24.08
CA ASP A 470 -25.21 2.15 -24.50
C ASP A 470 -23.70 1.85 -24.43
N ILE A 471 -23.15 1.36 -25.52
CA ILE A 471 -21.78 0.88 -25.64
C ILE A 471 -21.04 1.56 -26.79
N GLY A 472 -19.77 1.85 -26.59
CA GLY A 472 -18.87 2.34 -27.62
C GLY A 472 -17.44 1.90 -27.35
N ALA A 473 -16.64 1.75 -28.41
CA ALA A 473 -15.27 1.23 -28.28
C ALA A 473 -14.31 1.80 -29.32
N LYS A 474 -13.01 1.59 -29.06
CA LYS A 474 -11.93 1.77 -30.03
C LYS A 474 -10.82 0.75 -29.79
N THR A 475 -10.40 0.08 -30.86
CA THR A 475 -9.23 -0.82 -30.86
C THR A 475 -7.96 -0.06 -31.21
N GLY A 476 -6.84 -0.51 -30.67
CA GLY A 476 -5.51 -0.03 -31.05
C GLY A 476 -4.51 -1.20 -31.16
N SER A 477 -3.56 -1.04 -32.02
CA SER A 477 -2.36 -1.86 -32.11
C SER A 477 -1.21 -0.88 -32.30
N ALA A 478 -0.23 -0.92 -31.42
CA ALA A 478 0.93 -0.06 -31.47
C ALA A 478 2.17 -0.87 -31.74
N GLU A 479 2.79 -0.64 -32.88
CA GLU A 479 4.08 -1.24 -33.24
C GLU A 479 5.16 -0.54 -32.41
N VAL A 480 6.09 -1.34 -31.89
CA VAL A 480 7.23 -0.88 -31.09
C VAL A 480 8.48 -1.50 -31.66
N ASP A 481 9.48 -0.66 -31.90
CA ASP A 481 10.76 -1.12 -32.44
C ASP A 481 11.39 -2.18 -31.53
N GLY A 482 11.86 -3.27 -32.14
CA GLY A 482 12.48 -4.38 -31.42
C GLY A 482 11.51 -5.37 -30.77
N GLN A 483 10.19 -5.15 -30.84
CA GLN A 483 9.19 -6.15 -30.43
C GLN A 483 8.74 -7.03 -31.60
N ALA A 484 8.47 -8.31 -31.31
CA ALA A 484 8.00 -9.26 -32.32
C ALA A 484 6.54 -9.03 -32.74
N THR A 485 5.74 -8.52 -31.80
CA THR A 485 4.31 -8.22 -32.02
C THR A 485 3.94 -6.88 -31.39
N ALA A 486 2.92 -6.24 -31.98
CA ALA A 486 2.44 -4.94 -31.50
C ALA A 486 1.84 -5.03 -30.09
N ASN A 487 1.85 -3.93 -29.36
CA ASN A 487 1.10 -3.79 -28.13
C ASN A 487 -0.40 -3.71 -28.46
N SER A 488 -1.18 -4.59 -27.83
CA SER A 488 -2.63 -4.65 -27.97
C SER A 488 -3.29 -3.62 -27.05
N TRP A 489 -4.02 -2.65 -27.62
CA TRP A 489 -4.78 -1.65 -26.91
C TRP A 489 -6.28 -1.77 -27.17
N PHE A 490 -7.06 -1.58 -26.14
CA PHE A 490 -8.51 -1.55 -26.27
C PHE A 490 -9.13 -0.61 -25.25
N THR A 491 -10.11 0.17 -25.68
CA THR A 491 -10.92 0.97 -24.76
C THR A 491 -12.39 0.89 -25.16
N ALA A 492 -13.26 0.87 -24.14
CA ALA A 492 -14.69 0.93 -24.35
C ALA A 492 -15.42 1.52 -23.15
N TYR A 493 -16.63 2.02 -23.40
CA TYR A 493 -17.58 2.34 -22.35
C TYR A 493 -18.85 1.51 -22.48
N ARG A 494 -19.54 1.28 -21.35
CA ARG A 494 -20.90 0.75 -21.29
C ARG A 494 -21.67 1.48 -20.19
N GLY A 495 -22.67 2.27 -20.59
CA GLY A 495 -23.39 3.12 -19.63
C GLY A 495 -22.47 4.13 -18.96
N ASP A 496 -22.35 4.05 -17.63
CA ASP A 496 -21.47 4.93 -16.82
C ASP A 496 -20.19 4.21 -16.34
N LEU A 497 -19.65 3.34 -17.17
CA LEU A 497 -18.39 2.64 -16.95
C LEU A 497 -17.52 2.74 -18.20
N ALA A 498 -16.33 3.33 -18.08
CA ALA A 498 -15.31 3.40 -19.13
C ALA A 498 -14.09 2.58 -18.70
N VAL A 499 -13.58 1.74 -19.60
CA VAL A 499 -12.47 0.82 -19.32
C VAL A 499 -11.44 0.92 -20.44
N ALA A 500 -10.16 0.96 -20.09
CA ALA A 500 -9.07 0.87 -21.04
C ALA A 500 -8.03 -0.14 -20.58
N ALA A 501 -7.48 -0.91 -21.50
CA ALA A 501 -6.46 -1.91 -21.22
C ALA A 501 -5.37 -1.90 -22.29
N VAL A 502 -4.18 -2.30 -21.87
CA VAL A 502 -3.05 -2.67 -22.73
C VAL A 502 -2.58 -4.08 -22.37
N ALA A 503 -2.19 -4.84 -23.38
CA ALA A 503 -1.40 -6.05 -23.22
C ALA A 503 -0.17 -5.91 -24.14
N GLU A 504 0.99 -5.77 -23.54
CA GLU A 504 2.24 -5.59 -24.29
C GLU A 504 2.53 -6.86 -25.10
N GLN A 505 3.01 -6.69 -26.32
CA GLN A 505 3.21 -7.76 -27.29
C GLN A 505 1.97 -8.66 -27.49
N GLY A 506 0.79 -8.11 -27.23
CA GLY A 506 -0.50 -8.84 -27.30
C GLY A 506 -1.12 -8.90 -28.69
N GLY A 507 -0.50 -8.33 -29.72
CA GLY A 507 -0.97 -8.35 -31.09
C GLY A 507 -2.08 -7.32 -31.36
N ARG A 508 -3.18 -7.74 -32.00
CA ARG A 508 -4.29 -6.82 -32.32
C ARG A 508 -5.12 -6.49 -31.11
N GLY A 509 -5.62 -5.25 -31.03
CA GLY A 509 -6.38 -4.75 -29.90
C GLY A 509 -7.59 -5.63 -29.50
N GLY A 510 -8.30 -6.19 -30.46
CA GLY A 510 -9.43 -7.07 -30.19
C GLY A 510 -9.05 -8.46 -29.64
N GLU A 511 -7.80 -8.88 -29.78
CA GLU A 511 -7.35 -10.26 -29.47
C GLU A 511 -6.92 -10.41 -28.01
N SER A 512 -6.23 -9.42 -27.45
CA SER A 512 -5.68 -9.50 -26.09
C SER A 512 -6.29 -8.47 -25.14
N ALA A 513 -6.21 -7.18 -25.42
CA ALA A 513 -6.78 -6.14 -24.57
C ALA A 513 -8.33 -6.11 -24.60
N GLY A 514 -8.94 -6.48 -25.74
CA GLY A 514 -10.41 -6.55 -25.89
C GLY A 514 -11.09 -7.45 -24.88
N PRO A 515 -10.69 -8.72 -24.72
CA PRO A 515 -11.23 -9.62 -23.69
C PRO A 515 -11.09 -9.10 -22.27
N ILE A 516 -9.98 -8.40 -21.94
CA ILE A 516 -9.78 -7.78 -20.62
C ILE A 516 -10.84 -6.71 -20.37
N VAL A 517 -11.00 -5.77 -21.32
CA VAL A 517 -11.99 -4.69 -21.20
C VAL A 517 -13.41 -5.26 -21.15
N ALA A 518 -13.73 -6.26 -21.99
CA ALA A 518 -15.04 -6.89 -22.01
C ALA A 518 -15.38 -7.59 -20.67
N ALA A 519 -14.41 -8.24 -20.02
CA ALA A 519 -14.59 -8.86 -18.71
C ALA A 519 -14.95 -7.84 -17.64
N VAL A 520 -14.23 -6.70 -17.59
CA VAL A 520 -14.51 -5.63 -16.64
C VAL A 520 -15.87 -4.97 -16.90
N LEU A 521 -16.23 -4.73 -18.17
CA LEU A 521 -17.54 -4.17 -18.53
C LEU A 521 -18.73 -5.10 -18.17
N ARG A 522 -18.51 -6.42 -18.10
CA ARG A 522 -19.53 -7.39 -17.65
C ARG A 522 -19.77 -7.34 -16.16
N SER A 523 -18.81 -6.89 -15.36
CA SER A 523 -19.00 -6.77 -13.90
C SER A 523 -20.13 -5.80 -13.52
N GLY A 524 -20.43 -4.83 -14.40
CA GLY A 524 -21.51 -3.86 -14.20
C GLY A 524 -21.26 -2.89 -13.05
N ALA A 525 -20.00 -2.73 -12.62
CA ALA A 525 -19.60 -1.97 -11.46
C ALA A 525 -19.80 -0.44 -11.61
#